data_2acb04ac8eeba1e9c44b4f9315f6d08d
#
_entry.id   2acb04ac8eeba1e9c44b4f9315f6d08d
#
_cell.length_a   1.000
_cell.length_b   1.000
_cell.length_c   1.000
_cell.angle_alpha   90.00
_cell.angle_beta   90.00
_cell.angle_gamma   90.00
#
_symmetry.space_group_name_H-M   'P 1'
#
loop_
_entity.id
_entity.type
_entity.pdbx_description
1 polymer ?
#
loop_
_entity_poly.entity_id
_entity_poly.type
_entity_poly.pdbx_seq_one_letter_code
_entity_poly.pdbx_strand_id
1 'polypeptide(L)'
;EDTHFFNSLVPLRQGLVISVGPTNSGKTTTLHALLHEIAKTKKHKVVSLEDPIEIEDDSYLQLQINESMGFTYEQLLRHDPDIICIGETRNSYTAKMVLRASLTGHFVFTSIHAKDGKECIRRLEDLGVSKKDLASVCTAIISQRLYSRGDSKVCVYEIMDQKTLQYVLEHGRYPKEFKTLSKKITEGIEKGYIVDAQAKYDSLSLSG
;
A
#
# COMPACT_ATOMS: atom_id res chain seq x y z
N GLU A 1 -16.40 5.36 4.74
CA GLU A 1 -16.09 4.16 3.91
C GLU A 1 -14.64 3.74 4.11
N ASP A 2 -13.67 4.65 3.92
CA ASP A 2 -12.24 4.31 3.99
C ASP A 2 -11.84 3.77 5.38
N THR A 3 -12.29 4.38 6.47
CA THR A 3 -12.00 3.91 7.84
C THR A 3 -12.53 2.48 8.08
N HIS A 4 -13.72 2.17 7.57
CA HIS A 4 -14.28 0.82 7.69
C HIS A 4 -13.42 -0.21 6.94
N PHE A 5 -12.93 0.14 5.75
CA PHE A 5 -12.02 -0.71 5.01
C PHE A 5 -10.71 -0.96 5.76
N PHE A 6 -10.05 0.08 6.26
CA PHE A 6 -8.81 -0.08 7.04
C PHE A 6 -9.02 -0.95 8.28
N ASN A 7 -10.10 -0.77 9.01
CA ASN A 7 -10.44 -1.61 10.16
C ASN A 7 -10.68 -3.08 9.77
N SER A 8 -11.16 -3.35 8.55
CA SER A 8 -11.36 -4.72 8.07
C SER A 8 -10.05 -5.46 7.77
N LEU A 9 -8.94 -4.75 7.59
CA LEU A 9 -7.62 -5.34 7.39
C LEU A 9 -6.99 -5.86 8.70
N VAL A 10 -7.31 -5.25 9.84
CA VAL A 10 -6.69 -5.55 11.14
C VAL A 10 -6.80 -7.03 11.56
N PRO A 11 -7.94 -7.74 11.37
CA PRO A 11 -8.06 -9.14 11.76
C PRO A 11 -7.47 -10.14 10.75
N LEU A 12 -7.01 -9.69 9.57
CA LEU A 12 -6.50 -10.57 8.54
C LEU A 12 -5.14 -11.16 8.91
N ARG A 13 -4.87 -12.38 8.42
CA ARG A 13 -3.65 -13.13 8.73
C ARG A 13 -2.79 -13.44 7.51
N GLN A 14 -3.36 -13.29 6.32
CA GLN A 14 -2.66 -13.57 5.06
C GLN A 14 -3.15 -12.64 3.96
N GLY A 15 -2.31 -12.44 2.96
CA GLY A 15 -2.59 -11.62 1.80
C GLY A 15 -1.53 -10.55 1.56
N LEU A 16 -1.80 -9.66 0.64
CA LEU A 16 -0.90 -8.57 0.26
C LEU A 16 -1.68 -7.25 0.18
N VAL A 17 -1.21 -6.25 0.89
CA VAL A 17 -1.70 -4.86 0.80
C VAL A 17 -0.58 -3.98 0.26
N ILE A 18 -0.87 -3.24 -0.80
CA ILE A 18 0.10 -2.37 -1.48
C ILE A 18 -0.36 -0.93 -1.37
N SER A 19 0.43 -0.09 -0.71
CA SER A 19 0.21 1.36 -0.66
C SER A 19 0.90 2.04 -1.85
N VAL A 20 0.14 2.82 -2.61
CA VAL A 20 0.58 3.42 -3.88
C VAL A 20 0.46 4.94 -3.85
N GLY A 21 1.45 5.62 -4.39
CA GLY A 21 1.44 7.08 -4.50
C GLY A 21 2.83 7.66 -4.70
N PRO A 22 2.93 8.94 -5.04
CA PRO A 22 4.20 9.65 -5.17
C PRO A 22 4.87 9.82 -3.79
N THR A 23 6.07 10.36 -3.79
CA THR A 23 6.74 10.82 -2.57
C THR A 23 5.85 11.81 -1.82
N ASN A 24 5.85 11.78 -0.50
CA ASN A 24 5.05 12.65 0.38
C ASN A 24 3.52 12.49 0.26
N SER A 25 3.03 11.41 -0.35
CA SER A 25 1.59 11.11 -0.37
C SER A 25 1.07 10.47 0.93
N GLY A 26 1.93 10.21 1.90
CA GLY A 26 1.58 9.64 3.21
C GLY A 26 1.56 8.11 3.25
N LYS A 27 2.16 7.41 2.28
CA LYS A 27 2.22 5.92 2.24
C LYS A 27 2.78 5.32 3.53
N THR A 28 3.96 5.79 3.94
CA THR A 28 4.64 5.34 5.16
C THR A 28 3.76 5.54 6.39
N THR A 29 3.15 6.71 6.53
CA THR A 29 2.25 7.03 7.66
C THR A 29 1.02 6.10 7.69
N THR A 30 0.41 5.83 6.54
CA THR A 30 -0.76 4.94 6.44
C THR A 30 -0.39 3.50 6.80
N LEU A 31 0.71 2.99 6.24
CA LEU A 31 1.19 1.63 6.56
C LEU A 31 1.55 1.51 8.03
N HIS A 32 2.29 2.48 8.56
CA HIS A 32 2.68 2.53 9.96
C HIS A 32 1.46 2.51 10.90
N ALA A 33 0.45 3.35 10.64
CA ALA A 33 -0.77 3.38 11.43
C ALA A 33 -1.52 2.02 11.42
N LEU A 34 -1.56 1.33 10.28
CA LEU A 34 -2.14 -0.01 10.17
C LEU A 34 -1.35 -1.04 10.98
N LEU A 35 -0.02 -1.05 10.84
CA LEU A 35 0.85 -1.98 11.57
C LEU A 35 0.74 -1.76 13.08
N HIS A 36 0.70 -0.51 13.52
CA HIS A 36 0.52 -0.14 14.92
C HIS A 36 -0.81 -0.67 15.49
N GLU A 37 -1.92 -0.46 14.77
CA GLU A 37 -3.23 -0.98 15.20
C GLU A 37 -3.27 -2.52 15.23
N ILE A 38 -2.62 -3.19 14.27
CA ILE A 38 -2.50 -4.65 14.27
C ILE A 38 -1.64 -5.11 15.45
N ALA A 39 -0.49 -4.50 15.68
CA ALA A 39 0.44 -4.86 16.75
C ALA A 39 -0.19 -4.68 18.15
N LYS A 40 -0.99 -3.63 18.34
CA LYS A 40 -1.76 -3.41 19.59
C LYS A 40 -2.68 -4.56 19.95
N THR A 41 -3.17 -5.32 18.99
CA THR A 41 -4.01 -6.50 19.30
C THR A 41 -3.24 -7.60 20.03
N LYS A 42 -1.90 -7.58 19.99
CA LYS A 42 -0.98 -8.60 20.54
C LYS A 42 -1.27 -10.03 20.07
N LYS A 43 -1.99 -10.18 18.96
CA LYS A 43 -2.35 -11.47 18.37
C LYS A 43 -1.36 -11.94 17.32
N HIS A 44 -0.56 -11.01 16.78
CA HIS A 44 0.34 -11.23 15.66
C HIS A 44 1.70 -10.63 15.93
N LYS A 45 2.73 -11.37 15.53
CA LYS A 45 4.10 -10.87 15.52
C LYS A 45 4.34 -10.08 14.24
N VAL A 46 4.44 -8.77 14.39
CA VAL A 46 4.65 -7.83 13.29
C VAL A 46 6.15 -7.53 13.19
N VAL A 47 6.68 -7.61 11.98
CA VAL A 47 8.06 -7.23 11.66
C VAL A 47 8.08 -6.34 10.42
N SER A 48 8.75 -5.20 10.50
CA SER A 48 9.02 -4.35 9.33
C SER A 48 10.49 -4.39 8.93
N LEU A 49 10.73 -4.20 7.62
CA LEU A 49 12.05 -4.02 7.02
C LEU A 49 12.03 -2.71 6.22
N GLU A 50 12.79 -1.72 6.65
CA GLU A 50 12.71 -0.34 6.18
C GLU A 50 14.08 0.22 5.78
N ASP A 51 14.11 1.24 4.90
CA ASP A 51 15.33 1.87 4.41
C ASP A 51 15.14 3.38 4.15
N PRO A 52 15.40 4.24 5.16
CA PRO A 52 15.56 3.97 6.59
C PRO A 52 14.23 3.83 7.34
N ILE A 53 14.28 3.59 8.66
CA ILE A 53 13.11 3.73 9.54
C ILE A 53 12.76 5.22 9.64
N GLU A 54 11.56 5.60 9.15
CA GLU A 54 11.08 6.99 9.17
C GLU A 54 10.26 7.32 10.44
N ILE A 55 9.54 6.33 10.96
CA ILE A 55 8.65 6.47 12.13
C ILE A 55 8.96 5.33 13.09
N GLU A 56 9.51 5.65 14.25
CA GLU A 56 9.79 4.66 15.29
C GLU A 56 8.51 4.23 16.02
N ASP A 57 8.36 2.92 16.30
CA ASP A 57 7.23 2.34 17.02
C ASP A 57 7.65 1.12 17.85
N ASP A 58 7.56 1.25 19.16
CA ASP A 58 7.91 0.18 20.10
C ASP A 58 6.89 -0.97 20.14
N SER A 59 5.77 -0.86 19.43
CA SER A 59 4.71 -1.90 19.45
C SER A 59 5.04 -3.11 18.58
N TYR A 60 6.01 -3.01 17.66
CA TYR A 60 6.47 -4.09 16.81
C TYR A 60 7.96 -4.01 16.47
N LEU A 61 8.53 -5.09 15.92
CA LEU A 61 9.95 -5.13 15.56
C LEU A 61 10.19 -4.40 14.24
N GLN A 62 11.02 -3.37 14.28
CA GLN A 62 11.49 -2.63 13.10
C GLN A 62 12.95 -2.96 12.82
N LEU A 63 13.24 -3.37 11.59
CA LEU A 63 14.57 -3.71 11.11
C LEU A 63 14.96 -2.72 10.02
N GLN A 64 16.08 -2.05 10.19
CA GLN A 64 16.61 -1.18 9.15
C GLN A 64 17.52 -1.95 8.22
N ILE A 65 17.31 -1.78 6.89
CA ILE A 65 18.21 -2.33 5.88
C ILE A 65 19.59 -1.70 6.07
N ASN A 66 20.61 -2.53 6.13
CA ASN A 66 21.99 -2.11 6.10
C ASN A 66 22.73 -2.95 5.05
N GLU A 67 23.02 -2.36 3.90
CA GLU A 67 23.68 -3.06 2.77
C GLU A 67 25.03 -3.66 3.18
N SER A 68 25.77 -3.00 4.10
CA SER A 68 27.06 -3.48 4.60
C SER A 68 26.94 -4.72 5.50
N MET A 69 25.79 -4.94 6.13
CA MET A 69 25.52 -6.10 6.99
C MET A 69 24.80 -7.24 6.25
N GLY A 70 24.45 -7.07 4.96
CA GLY A 70 23.83 -8.11 4.14
C GLY A 70 22.51 -8.61 4.73
N PHE A 71 21.68 -7.70 5.29
CA PHE A 71 20.40 -8.10 5.88
C PHE A 71 19.48 -8.60 4.77
N THR A 72 19.11 -9.88 4.82
CA THR A 72 18.33 -10.56 3.81
C THR A 72 16.92 -10.86 4.28
N TYR A 73 16.03 -11.14 3.34
CA TYR A 73 14.66 -11.61 3.62
C TYR A 73 14.65 -12.90 4.48
N GLU A 74 15.63 -13.79 4.28
CA GLU A 74 15.77 -14.99 5.08
C GLU A 74 16.02 -14.68 6.55
N GLN A 75 16.74 -13.60 6.85
CA GLN A 75 16.95 -13.15 8.23
C GLN A 75 15.65 -12.61 8.84
N LEU A 76 14.85 -11.86 8.07
CA LEU A 76 13.53 -11.41 8.51
C LEU A 76 12.63 -12.59 8.87
N LEU A 77 12.58 -13.63 8.04
CA LEU A 77 11.80 -14.86 8.31
C LEU A 77 12.25 -15.62 9.57
N ARG A 78 13.52 -15.50 9.98
CA ARG A 78 14.00 -16.13 11.22
C ARG A 78 13.39 -15.53 12.49
N HIS A 79 12.79 -14.37 12.38
CA HIS A 79 12.01 -13.77 13.46
C HIS A 79 10.62 -14.39 13.61
N ASP A 80 10.25 -15.37 12.77
CA ASP A 80 8.93 -16.03 12.79
C ASP A 80 7.77 -15.02 12.84
N PRO A 81 7.68 -14.11 11.84
CA PRO A 81 6.64 -13.10 11.80
C PRO A 81 5.32 -13.68 11.29
N ASP A 82 4.20 -13.21 11.80
CA ASP A 82 2.88 -13.42 11.19
C ASP A 82 2.63 -12.36 10.09
N ILE A 83 3.08 -11.15 10.36
CA ILE A 83 2.86 -9.97 9.51
C ILE A 83 4.18 -9.33 9.16
N ILE A 84 4.37 -9.08 7.89
CA ILE A 84 5.60 -8.52 7.33
C ILE A 84 5.30 -7.21 6.63
N CYS A 85 6.05 -6.15 6.96
CA CYS A 85 6.07 -4.94 6.16
C CYS A 85 7.42 -4.80 5.46
N ILE A 86 7.41 -4.72 4.13
CA ILE A 86 8.57 -4.33 3.35
C ILE A 86 8.33 -2.90 2.90
N GLY A 87 9.08 -1.95 3.45
CA GLY A 87 8.82 -0.53 3.34
C GLY A 87 8.58 -0.06 1.92
N GLU A 88 9.37 -0.54 0.94
CA GLU A 88 9.16 -0.22 -0.47
C GLU A 88 9.61 -1.33 -1.42
N THR A 89 8.79 -1.59 -2.44
CA THR A 89 9.10 -2.49 -3.55
C THR A 89 9.68 -1.66 -4.73
N ARG A 90 11.01 -1.66 -4.86
CA ARG A 90 11.73 -0.88 -5.88
C ARG A 90 12.25 -1.68 -7.05
N ASN A 91 12.50 -2.97 -6.87
CA ASN A 91 13.16 -3.83 -7.85
C ASN A 91 12.57 -5.25 -7.87
N SER A 92 13.00 -6.05 -8.85
CA SER A 92 12.51 -7.43 -9.03
C SER A 92 12.82 -8.35 -7.83
N TYR A 93 13.91 -8.10 -7.10
CA TYR A 93 14.25 -8.89 -5.92
C TYR A 93 13.21 -8.66 -4.81
N THR A 94 12.95 -7.39 -4.45
CA THR A 94 11.95 -7.05 -3.43
C THR A 94 10.53 -7.44 -3.85
N ALA A 95 10.18 -7.30 -5.13
CA ALA A 95 8.87 -7.74 -5.64
C ALA A 95 8.66 -9.26 -5.49
N LYS A 96 9.68 -10.06 -5.81
CA LYS A 96 9.65 -11.53 -5.62
C LYS A 96 9.58 -11.92 -4.14
N MET A 97 10.25 -11.19 -3.26
CA MET A 97 10.20 -11.42 -1.82
C MET A 97 8.80 -11.17 -1.26
N VAL A 98 8.21 -10.01 -1.60
CA VAL A 98 6.83 -9.65 -1.22
C VAL A 98 5.85 -10.72 -1.68
N LEU A 99 5.94 -11.12 -2.95
CA LEU A 99 5.08 -12.17 -3.52
C LEU A 99 5.26 -13.50 -2.79
N ARG A 100 6.51 -13.95 -2.61
CA ARG A 100 6.81 -15.22 -1.95
C ARG A 100 6.30 -15.25 -0.51
N ALA A 101 6.50 -14.18 0.26
CA ALA A 101 5.98 -14.08 1.61
C ALA A 101 4.45 -14.20 1.65
N SER A 102 3.76 -13.52 0.73
CA SER A 102 2.31 -13.58 0.64
C SER A 102 1.80 -14.97 0.24
N LEU A 103 2.49 -15.66 -0.68
CA LEU A 103 2.16 -17.02 -1.11
C LEU A 103 2.41 -18.07 -0.01
N THR A 104 3.32 -17.81 0.92
CA THR A 104 3.63 -18.70 2.05
C THR A 104 2.77 -18.44 3.29
N GLY A 105 1.72 -17.63 3.15
CA GLY A 105 0.69 -17.47 4.19
C GLY A 105 0.90 -16.30 5.14
N HIS A 106 1.88 -15.43 4.90
CA HIS A 106 2.05 -14.21 5.68
C HIS A 106 1.08 -13.10 5.21
N PHE A 107 0.72 -12.21 6.10
CA PHE A 107 0.07 -10.97 5.71
C PHE A 107 1.13 -9.92 5.46
N VAL A 108 1.24 -9.47 4.21
CA VAL A 108 2.35 -8.63 3.75
C VAL A 108 1.86 -7.24 3.40
N PHE A 109 2.59 -6.25 3.86
CA PHE A 109 2.41 -4.83 3.52
C PHE A 109 3.63 -4.33 2.77
N THR A 110 3.42 -3.52 1.74
CA THR A 110 4.50 -2.83 1.04
C THR A 110 4.02 -1.54 0.43
N SER A 111 4.94 -0.67 0.05
CA SER A 111 4.62 0.48 -0.79
C SER A 111 5.28 0.39 -2.15
N ILE A 112 4.72 1.09 -3.13
CA ILE A 112 5.26 1.23 -4.47
C ILE A 112 4.98 2.64 -5.00
N HIS A 113 5.94 3.21 -5.71
CA HIS A 113 5.75 4.47 -6.40
C HIS A 113 5.04 4.23 -7.73
N ALA A 114 3.76 4.62 -7.81
CA ALA A 114 2.96 4.62 -9.03
C ALA A 114 1.86 5.70 -8.92
N LYS A 115 1.24 6.08 -10.04
CA LYS A 115 0.18 7.10 -10.04
C LYS A 115 -1.10 6.58 -9.40
N ASP A 116 -1.49 5.34 -9.74
CA ASP A 116 -2.75 4.69 -9.37
C ASP A 116 -2.60 3.17 -9.32
N GLY A 117 -3.70 2.47 -9.03
CA GLY A 117 -3.70 1.02 -8.95
C GLY A 117 -3.41 0.31 -10.27
N LYS A 118 -3.82 0.85 -11.43
CA LYS A 118 -3.52 0.25 -12.74
C LYS A 118 -2.03 0.35 -13.07
N GLU A 119 -1.42 1.49 -12.81
CA GLU A 119 0.03 1.65 -13.00
C GLU A 119 0.82 0.76 -12.03
N CYS A 120 0.35 0.60 -10.79
CA CYS A 120 0.92 -0.34 -9.82
C CYS A 120 0.96 -1.77 -10.38
N ILE A 121 -0.14 -2.25 -10.95
CA ILE A 121 -0.21 -3.58 -11.59
C ILE A 121 0.84 -3.70 -12.69
N ARG A 122 0.92 -2.74 -13.63
CA ARG A 122 1.91 -2.74 -14.71
C ARG A 122 3.34 -2.78 -14.17
N ARG A 123 3.62 -1.94 -13.17
CA ARG A 123 4.94 -1.88 -12.56
C ARG A 123 5.34 -3.19 -11.87
N LEU A 124 4.39 -3.87 -11.24
CA LEU A 124 4.63 -5.20 -10.66
C LEU A 124 4.90 -6.25 -11.75
N GLU A 125 4.19 -6.20 -12.89
CA GLU A 125 4.47 -7.05 -14.05
C GLU A 125 5.88 -6.81 -14.59
N ASP A 126 6.30 -5.55 -14.74
CA ASP A 126 7.67 -5.18 -15.18
C ASP A 126 8.74 -5.70 -14.18
N LEU A 127 8.40 -5.79 -12.90
CA LEU A 127 9.25 -6.36 -11.85
C LEU A 127 9.20 -7.91 -11.78
N GLY A 128 8.42 -8.55 -12.65
CA GLY A 128 8.34 -10.00 -12.79
C GLY A 128 7.27 -10.69 -11.96
N VAL A 129 6.28 -9.95 -11.45
CA VAL A 129 5.10 -10.50 -10.76
C VAL A 129 4.01 -10.80 -11.79
N SER A 130 3.56 -12.04 -11.89
CA SER A 130 2.49 -12.38 -12.83
C SER A 130 1.12 -11.89 -12.34
N LYS A 131 0.22 -11.57 -13.28
CA LYS A 131 -1.18 -11.23 -12.95
C LYS A 131 -1.87 -12.32 -12.13
N LYS A 132 -1.59 -13.58 -12.45
CA LYS A 132 -2.15 -14.74 -11.76
C LYS A 132 -1.71 -14.78 -10.31
N ASP A 133 -0.42 -14.59 -10.05
CA ASP A 133 0.11 -14.59 -8.70
C ASP A 133 -0.42 -13.41 -7.90
N LEU A 134 -0.44 -12.21 -8.52
CA LEU A 134 -1.00 -11.01 -7.90
C LEU A 134 -2.49 -11.21 -7.53
N ALA A 135 -3.30 -11.75 -8.44
CA ALA A 135 -4.72 -12.05 -8.19
C ALA A 135 -4.93 -13.03 -7.04
N SER A 136 -4.00 -13.96 -6.82
CA SER A 136 -4.11 -14.99 -5.78
C SER A 136 -3.83 -14.50 -4.38
N VAL A 137 -2.99 -13.46 -4.22
CA VAL A 137 -2.53 -13.00 -2.90
C VAL A 137 -2.97 -11.58 -2.56
N CYS A 138 -3.23 -10.73 -3.56
CA CYS A 138 -3.46 -9.31 -3.30
C CYS A 138 -4.85 -9.07 -2.71
N THR A 139 -4.87 -8.57 -1.49
CA THR A 139 -6.08 -8.17 -0.76
C THR A 139 -6.54 -6.79 -1.19
N ALA A 140 -5.60 -5.86 -1.35
CA ALA A 140 -5.90 -4.50 -1.79
C ALA A 140 -4.70 -3.76 -2.36
N ILE A 141 -4.98 -2.86 -3.31
CA ILE A 141 -4.08 -1.79 -3.74
C ILE A 141 -4.71 -0.47 -3.33
N ILE A 142 -3.99 0.30 -2.51
CA ILE A 142 -4.46 1.55 -1.91
C ILE A 142 -3.66 2.71 -2.51
N SER A 143 -4.23 3.38 -3.49
CA SER A 143 -3.63 4.59 -4.06
C SER A 143 -4.01 5.80 -3.23
N GLN A 144 -3.05 6.68 -2.94
CA GLN A 144 -3.30 7.82 -2.06
C GLN A 144 -2.61 9.11 -2.49
N ARG A 145 -3.26 10.22 -2.14
CA ARG A 145 -2.74 11.58 -2.23
C ARG A 145 -3.00 12.32 -0.94
N LEU A 146 -2.09 13.22 -0.60
CA LEU A 146 -2.16 14.04 0.60
C LEU A 146 -2.17 15.52 0.19
N TYR A 147 -3.22 16.25 0.55
CA TYR A 147 -3.42 17.65 0.21
C TYR A 147 -3.48 18.53 1.44
N SER A 148 -3.06 19.80 1.29
CA SER A 148 -3.18 20.81 2.35
C SER A 148 -4.63 21.28 2.50
N ARG A 149 -5.06 21.44 3.75
CA ARG A 149 -6.37 22.00 4.13
C ARG A 149 -6.18 22.97 5.29
N GLY A 150 -5.77 24.21 4.99
CA GLY A 150 -5.36 25.17 6.03
C GLY A 150 -4.17 24.61 6.81
N ASP A 151 -4.28 24.56 8.15
CA ASP A 151 -3.26 24.01 9.04
C ASP A 151 -3.26 22.48 9.14
N SER A 152 -4.20 21.81 8.46
CA SER A 152 -4.33 20.36 8.44
C SER A 152 -4.04 19.77 7.05
N LYS A 153 -3.98 18.44 6.98
CA LYS A 153 -3.88 17.71 5.72
C LYS A 153 -5.06 16.75 5.57
N VAL A 154 -5.50 16.56 4.33
CA VAL A 154 -6.52 15.58 3.97
C VAL A 154 -5.90 14.51 3.07
N CYS A 155 -6.10 13.25 3.43
CA CYS A 155 -5.68 12.13 2.59
C CYS A 155 -6.88 11.63 1.77
N VAL A 156 -6.65 11.43 0.47
CA VAL A 156 -7.63 10.88 -0.46
C VAL A 156 -7.16 9.50 -0.88
N TYR A 157 -8.03 8.51 -0.74
CA TYR A 157 -7.73 7.11 -1.05
C TYR A 157 -8.56 6.60 -2.22
N GLU A 158 -7.91 5.89 -3.14
CA GLU A 158 -8.54 4.97 -4.08
C GLU A 158 -8.21 3.55 -3.61
N ILE A 159 -9.24 2.79 -3.26
CA ILE A 159 -9.07 1.44 -2.71
C ILE A 159 -9.57 0.44 -3.76
N MET A 160 -8.63 -0.28 -4.36
CA MET A 160 -8.89 -1.40 -5.24
C MET A 160 -8.83 -2.67 -4.40
N ASP A 161 -9.98 -3.13 -3.92
CA ASP A 161 -10.11 -4.41 -3.21
C ASP A 161 -9.90 -5.61 -4.15
N GLN A 162 -9.86 -6.81 -3.59
CA GLN A 162 -9.63 -8.04 -4.36
C GLN A 162 -10.62 -8.22 -5.53
N LYS A 163 -11.90 -7.90 -5.32
CA LYS A 163 -12.93 -8.01 -6.35
C LYS A 163 -12.69 -7.02 -7.49
N THR A 164 -12.38 -5.78 -7.16
CA THR A 164 -12.06 -4.74 -8.14
C THR A 164 -10.77 -5.07 -8.88
N LEU A 165 -9.75 -5.59 -8.18
CA LEU A 165 -8.50 -6.02 -8.79
C LEU A 165 -8.74 -7.12 -9.83
N GLN A 166 -9.48 -8.16 -9.49
CA GLN A 166 -9.83 -9.23 -10.43
C GLN A 166 -10.51 -8.68 -11.68
N TYR A 167 -11.51 -7.80 -11.52
CA TYR A 167 -12.16 -7.14 -12.63
C TYR A 167 -11.19 -6.36 -13.52
N VAL A 168 -10.25 -5.59 -12.92
CA VAL A 168 -9.25 -4.82 -13.66
C VAL A 168 -8.27 -5.73 -14.40
N LEU A 169 -7.85 -6.84 -13.78
CA LEU A 169 -6.95 -7.82 -14.42
C LEU A 169 -7.58 -8.50 -15.64
N GLU A 170 -8.89 -8.77 -15.58
CA GLU A 170 -9.65 -9.40 -16.68
C GLU A 170 -10.02 -8.43 -17.81
N HIS A 171 -10.40 -7.19 -17.46
CA HIS A 171 -10.99 -6.25 -18.42
C HIS A 171 -10.10 -5.08 -18.79
N GLY A 172 -8.96 -4.88 -18.11
CA GLY A 172 -8.03 -3.76 -18.32
C GLY A 172 -8.55 -2.39 -17.90
N ARG A 173 -9.74 -2.32 -17.28
CA ARG A 173 -10.42 -1.08 -16.87
C ARG A 173 -11.12 -1.25 -15.53
N TYR A 174 -11.36 -0.14 -14.84
CA TYR A 174 -12.17 -0.14 -13.62
C TYR A 174 -13.66 -0.46 -13.90
N PRO A 175 -14.39 -1.05 -12.94
CA PRO A 175 -15.84 -1.11 -12.97
C PRO A 175 -16.46 0.30 -13.10
N LYS A 176 -17.63 0.41 -13.73
CA LYS A 176 -18.29 1.73 -13.93
C LYS A 176 -18.55 2.49 -12.64
N GLU A 177 -18.93 1.78 -11.60
CA GLU A 177 -19.25 2.35 -10.27
C GLU A 177 -18.00 2.69 -9.45
N PHE A 178 -16.82 2.27 -9.91
CA PHE A 178 -15.58 2.48 -9.14
C PHE A 178 -15.23 3.96 -9.06
N LYS A 179 -14.99 4.42 -7.84
CA LYS A 179 -14.54 5.79 -7.58
C LYS A 179 -13.02 5.88 -7.66
N THR A 180 -12.54 6.25 -8.83
CA THR A 180 -11.10 6.48 -9.05
C THR A 180 -10.59 7.63 -8.19
N LEU A 181 -9.28 7.67 -7.99
CA LEU A 181 -8.60 8.74 -7.27
C LEU A 181 -8.93 10.12 -7.86
N SER A 182 -8.93 10.23 -9.21
CA SER A 182 -9.34 11.44 -9.92
C SER A 182 -10.74 11.91 -9.54
N LYS A 183 -11.74 11.02 -9.59
CA LYS A 183 -13.12 11.34 -9.20
C LYS A 183 -13.22 11.80 -7.75
N LYS A 184 -12.56 11.10 -6.82
CA LYS A 184 -12.57 11.47 -5.39
C LYS A 184 -11.90 12.83 -5.14
N ILE A 185 -10.82 13.14 -5.86
CA ILE A 185 -10.17 14.46 -5.78
C ILE A 185 -11.10 15.55 -6.29
N THR A 186 -11.72 15.34 -7.46
CA THR A 186 -12.69 16.29 -8.04
C THR A 186 -13.86 16.54 -7.08
N GLU A 187 -14.48 15.49 -6.54
CA GLU A 187 -15.53 15.59 -5.53
C GLU A 187 -15.06 16.37 -4.29
N GLY A 188 -13.82 16.16 -3.87
CA GLY A 188 -13.24 16.85 -2.71
C GLY A 188 -13.04 18.35 -2.94
N ILE A 189 -12.64 18.74 -4.17
CA ILE A 189 -12.51 20.14 -4.58
C ILE A 189 -13.89 20.81 -4.63
N GLU A 190 -14.87 20.17 -5.30
CA GLU A 190 -16.24 20.69 -5.43
C GLU A 190 -16.92 20.88 -4.08
N LYS A 191 -16.69 19.99 -3.12
CA LYS A 191 -17.23 20.07 -1.76
C LYS A 191 -16.41 20.96 -0.80
N GLY A 192 -15.32 21.55 -1.27
CA GLY A 192 -14.45 22.41 -0.46
C GLY A 192 -13.61 21.69 0.60
N TYR A 193 -13.47 20.35 0.53
CA TYR A 193 -12.58 19.61 1.42
C TYR A 193 -11.12 19.72 1.01
N ILE A 194 -10.87 19.92 -0.28
CA ILE A 194 -9.54 20.05 -0.87
C ILE A 194 -9.44 21.45 -1.46
N VAL A 195 -8.53 22.26 -0.93
CA VAL A 195 -8.28 23.64 -1.38
C VAL A 195 -6.90 23.80 -2.04
N ASP A 196 -6.16 22.70 -2.15
CA ASP A 196 -4.80 22.65 -2.68
C ASP A 196 -4.80 22.81 -4.21
N ALA A 197 -3.98 23.75 -4.73
CA ALA A 197 -3.85 23.98 -6.17
C ALA A 197 -3.33 22.73 -6.92
N GLN A 198 -2.47 21.92 -6.30
CA GLN A 198 -1.95 20.69 -6.86
C GLN A 198 -3.07 19.67 -7.13
N ALA A 199 -4.13 19.69 -6.33
CA ALA A 199 -5.25 18.76 -6.50
C ALA A 199 -5.96 18.92 -7.86
N LYS A 200 -6.05 20.13 -8.41
CA LYS A 200 -6.63 20.36 -9.74
C LYS A 200 -5.78 19.72 -10.84
N TYR A 201 -4.47 19.85 -10.74
CA TYR A 201 -3.55 19.21 -11.67
C TYR A 201 -3.63 17.67 -11.57
N ASP A 202 -3.64 17.14 -10.35
CA ASP A 202 -3.70 15.69 -10.12
C ASP A 202 -5.01 15.09 -10.62
N SER A 203 -6.16 15.78 -10.45
CA SER A 203 -7.44 15.29 -10.94
C SER A 203 -7.48 15.14 -12.46
N LEU A 204 -6.81 16.03 -13.19
CA LEU A 204 -6.70 15.97 -14.65
C LEU A 204 -5.69 14.90 -15.09
N SER A 205 -4.52 14.84 -14.49
CA SER A 205 -3.45 13.90 -14.86
C SER A 205 -3.78 12.43 -14.59
N LEU A 206 -4.69 12.17 -13.64
CA LEU A 206 -5.17 10.83 -13.28
C LEU A 206 -6.43 10.40 -14.07
N SER A 207 -7.00 11.30 -14.89
CA SER A 207 -8.21 11.03 -15.69
C SER A 207 -7.94 10.30 -17.01
N GLY A 208 -6.65 10.13 -17.37
CA GLY A 208 -6.18 9.56 -18.66
C GLY A 208 -6.06 8.04 -18.66
#